data_39a58a1051b966d84e2b320de758ade6
#
_entry.id   39a58a1051b966d84e2b320de758ade6
#
_cell.length_a   1.000
_cell.length_b   1.000
_cell.length_c   1.000
_cell.angle_alpha   90.00
_cell.angle_beta   90.00
_cell.angle_gamma   90.00
#
_symmetry.space_group_name_H-M   'P 1'
#
loop_
_entity.id
_entity.type
_entity.pdbx_description
1 polymer ?
#
loop_
_entity_poly.entity_id
_entity_poly.type
_entity_poly.pdbx_seq_one_letter_code
_entity_poly.pdbx_strand_id
1 'polypeptide(L)'
;MPEGRRALVLLDGDHVNEKDLLVWNTRAEENKAIILSAFNVRDNKQVMELLIGIHLRGVFYRQDNLELICKGIVKLLEGELWISRPLSAMLIDFYRRQQVNTYRPVCGLTRRELEIVTLLVSGASNTEIAEKLFVSEHTVKSHLYNLFRKINVHNRIQATNWARQNLGTIPVMASRYANGRR
;
A
#
# COMPACT_ATOMS: atom_id res chain seq x y z
N MET A 1 -26.57 -3.83 9.46
CA MET A 1 -26.30 -5.26 9.67
C MET A 1 -26.33 -5.51 11.15
N PRO A 2 -26.88 -6.63 11.66
CA PRO A 2 -26.87 -6.91 13.09
C PRO A 2 -25.42 -6.97 13.60
N GLU A 3 -25.16 -6.33 14.72
CA GLU A 3 -23.87 -6.27 15.38
C GLU A 3 -23.29 -7.67 15.60
N GLY A 4 -22.06 -7.90 15.15
CA GLY A 4 -21.28 -9.10 15.39
C GLY A 4 -21.20 -10.13 14.25
N ARG A 5 -21.89 -9.97 13.11
CA ARG A 5 -21.76 -10.90 11.98
C ARG A 5 -20.63 -10.48 11.04
N ARG A 6 -19.64 -11.36 10.83
CA ARG A 6 -18.61 -11.21 9.81
C ARG A 6 -19.13 -11.72 8.47
N ALA A 7 -18.79 -11.05 7.38
CA ALA A 7 -19.09 -11.44 6.02
C ALA A 7 -17.80 -11.81 5.29
N LEU A 8 -17.71 -13.03 4.79
CA LEU A 8 -16.60 -13.47 3.95
C LEU A 8 -16.98 -13.24 2.49
N VAL A 9 -16.16 -12.50 1.76
CA VAL A 9 -16.28 -12.28 0.32
C VAL A 9 -15.16 -13.04 -0.36
N LEU A 10 -15.54 -13.96 -1.25
CA LEU A 10 -14.62 -14.74 -2.08
C LEU A 10 -14.50 -14.08 -3.44
N LEU A 11 -13.33 -13.59 -3.77
CA LEU A 11 -12.99 -12.97 -5.05
C LEU A 11 -12.41 -14.05 -5.96
N ASP A 12 -13.12 -14.40 -7.05
CA ASP A 12 -12.66 -15.42 -8.00
C ASP A 12 -11.45 -14.88 -8.79
N GLY A 13 -10.31 -15.53 -8.62
CA GLY A 13 -9.05 -15.11 -9.23
C GLY A 13 -9.04 -15.13 -10.77
N ASP A 14 -9.93 -15.85 -11.41
CA ASP A 14 -10.03 -15.89 -12.87
C ASP A 14 -10.99 -14.84 -13.45
N HIS A 15 -11.95 -14.36 -12.65
CA HIS A 15 -13.03 -13.49 -13.15
C HIS A 15 -13.03 -12.09 -12.52
N VAL A 16 -12.35 -11.90 -11.39
CA VAL A 16 -12.29 -10.60 -10.73
C VAL A 16 -11.52 -9.60 -11.59
N ASN A 17 -12.08 -8.42 -11.77
CA ASN A 17 -11.43 -7.31 -12.48
C ASN A 17 -10.99 -6.22 -11.51
N GLU A 18 -10.16 -5.27 -11.98
CA GLU A 18 -9.61 -4.19 -11.16
C GLU A 18 -10.69 -3.31 -10.50
N LYS A 19 -11.82 -3.09 -11.17
CA LYS A 19 -12.93 -2.29 -10.62
C LYS A 19 -13.59 -2.99 -9.44
N ASP A 20 -13.84 -4.29 -9.56
CA ASP A 20 -14.41 -5.09 -8.47
C ASP A 20 -13.46 -5.15 -7.27
N LEU A 21 -12.17 -5.32 -7.54
CA LEU A 21 -11.14 -5.29 -6.51
C LEU A 21 -11.14 -3.99 -5.73
N LEU A 22 -11.17 -2.86 -6.43
CA LEU A 22 -11.20 -1.53 -5.79
C LEU A 22 -12.45 -1.33 -4.95
N VAL A 23 -13.63 -1.70 -5.49
CA VAL A 23 -14.91 -1.57 -4.78
C VAL A 23 -14.92 -2.40 -3.50
N TRP A 24 -14.48 -3.65 -3.57
CA TRP A 24 -14.48 -4.53 -2.40
C TRP A 24 -13.43 -4.13 -1.37
N ASN A 25 -12.25 -3.65 -1.82
CA ASN A 25 -11.22 -3.15 -0.91
C ASN A 25 -11.72 -1.95 -0.12
N THR A 26 -12.33 -0.95 -0.79
CA THR A 26 -12.91 0.22 -0.15
C THR A 26 -14.00 -0.18 0.87
N ARG A 27 -14.89 -1.10 0.51
CA ARG A 27 -15.94 -1.58 1.43
C ARG A 27 -15.36 -2.30 2.66
N ALA A 28 -14.27 -3.05 2.49
CA ALA A 28 -13.62 -3.76 3.60
C ALA A 28 -12.83 -2.80 4.51
N GLU A 29 -12.32 -1.69 3.97
CA GLU A 29 -11.69 -0.63 4.76
C GLU A 29 -12.73 0.11 5.63
N GLU A 30 -13.89 0.42 5.06
CA GLU A 30 -15.00 1.08 5.76
C GLU A 30 -15.70 0.17 6.78
N ASN A 31 -15.78 -1.12 6.49
CA ASN A 31 -16.47 -2.09 7.34
C ASN A 31 -15.58 -3.28 7.69
N LYS A 32 -15.01 -3.26 8.89
CA LYS A 32 -14.13 -4.32 9.43
C LYS A 32 -14.79 -5.70 9.58
N ALA A 33 -16.11 -5.79 9.45
CA ALA A 33 -16.82 -7.06 9.43
C ALA A 33 -16.69 -7.80 8.09
N ILE A 34 -16.26 -7.11 7.01
CA ILE A 34 -16.01 -7.70 5.71
C ILE A 34 -14.59 -8.29 5.67
N ILE A 35 -14.51 -9.57 5.36
CA ILE A 35 -13.26 -10.32 5.19
C ILE A 35 -13.11 -10.61 3.71
N LEU A 36 -12.05 -10.11 3.07
CA LEU A 36 -11.77 -10.42 1.68
C LEU A 36 -10.83 -11.62 1.57
N SER A 37 -11.15 -12.53 0.66
CA SER A 37 -10.33 -13.70 0.36
C SER A 37 -10.30 -13.96 -1.15
N ALA A 38 -9.14 -14.33 -1.68
CA ALA A 38 -9.03 -14.81 -3.06
C ALA A 38 -9.45 -16.29 -3.11
N PHE A 39 -10.19 -16.65 -4.14
CA PHE A 39 -10.67 -18.00 -4.39
C PHE A 39 -10.33 -18.44 -5.81
N ASN A 40 -10.22 -19.74 -6.06
CA ASN A 40 -9.94 -20.32 -7.37
C ASN A 40 -8.62 -19.80 -8.00
N VAL A 41 -7.61 -19.56 -7.16
CA VAL A 41 -6.33 -19.02 -7.59
C VAL A 41 -5.44 -20.14 -8.16
N ARG A 42 -4.73 -19.87 -9.24
CA ARG A 42 -3.84 -20.86 -9.90
C ARG A 42 -2.55 -21.09 -9.13
N ASP A 43 -1.90 -20.01 -8.76
CA ASP A 43 -0.58 -20.05 -8.11
C ASP A 43 -0.29 -18.77 -7.28
N ASN A 44 0.81 -18.79 -6.55
CA ASN A 44 1.23 -17.66 -5.74
C ASN A 44 1.55 -16.40 -6.55
N LYS A 45 1.92 -16.52 -7.81
CA LYS A 45 2.24 -15.36 -8.66
C LYS A 45 0.98 -14.56 -8.94
N GLN A 46 -0.11 -15.24 -9.31
CA GLN A 46 -1.42 -14.60 -9.50
C GLN A 46 -1.89 -13.90 -8.22
N VAL A 47 -1.69 -14.55 -7.05
CA VAL A 47 -2.03 -13.92 -5.77
C VAL A 47 -1.23 -12.66 -5.53
N MET A 48 0.08 -12.67 -5.81
CA MET A 48 0.93 -11.48 -5.64
C MET A 48 0.46 -10.32 -6.51
N GLU A 49 0.00 -10.59 -7.73
CA GLU A 49 -0.57 -9.57 -8.62
C GLU A 49 -1.87 -8.97 -8.05
N LEU A 50 -2.71 -9.80 -7.44
CA LEU A 50 -3.95 -9.37 -6.78
C LEU A 50 -3.73 -8.66 -5.44
N LEU A 51 -2.70 -9.07 -4.68
CA LEU A 51 -2.41 -8.54 -3.34
C LEU A 51 -1.81 -7.13 -3.33
N ILE A 52 -1.28 -6.65 -4.45
CA ILE A 52 -0.75 -5.30 -4.53
C ILE A 52 -1.90 -4.29 -4.45
N GLY A 53 -2.20 -3.84 -3.23
CA GLY A 53 -3.23 -2.84 -2.95
C GLY A 53 -4.54 -3.34 -2.37
N ILE A 54 -4.66 -4.65 -2.03
CA ILE A 54 -5.89 -5.23 -1.47
C ILE A 54 -5.60 -5.93 -0.15
N HIS A 55 -6.46 -5.71 0.84
CA HIS A 55 -6.36 -6.32 2.17
C HIS A 55 -6.95 -7.74 2.21
N LEU A 56 -6.41 -8.67 1.41
CA LEU A 56 -6.82 -10.08 1.47
C LEU A 56 -6.41 -10.71 2.80
N ARG A 57 -7.34 -11.43 3.40
CA ARG A 57 -7.12 -12.19 4.64
C ARG A 57 -6.91 -13.69 4.38
N GLY A 58 -7.33 -14.19 3.21
CA GLY A 58 -7.20 -15.58 2.85
C GLY A 58 -6.99 -15.82 1.36
N VAL A 59 -6.45 -16.99 1.06
CA VAL A 59 -6.23 -17.46 -0.31
C VAL A 59 -6.58 -18.93 -0.40
N PHE A 60 -7.46 -19.27 -1.34
CA PHE A 60 -7.84 -20.63 -1.69
C PHE A 60 -7.42 -20.92 -3.13
N TYR A 61 -6.65 -21.99 -3.28
CA TYR A 61 -6.14 -22.41 -4.58
C TYR A 61 -7.11 -23.34 -5.28
N ARG A 62 -7.02 -23.39 -6.60
CA ARG A 62 -7.87 -24.25 -7.44
C ARG A 62 -7.77 -25.74 -7.08
N GLN A 63 -6.61 -26.18 -6.63
CA GLN A 63 -6.35 -27.57 -6.23
C GLN A 63 -6.74 -27.87 -4.78
N ASP A 64 -7.18 -26.89 -3.99
CA ASP A 64 -7.57 -27.11 -2.61
C ASP A 64 -8.83 -28.01 -2.57
N ASN A 65 -8.82 -29.01 -1.73
CA ASN A 65 -9.98 -29.86 -1.52
C ASN A 65 -11.02 -29.18 -0.60
N LEU A 66 -12.24 -29.71 -0.59
CA LEU A 66 -13.35 -29.12 0.14
C LEU A 66 -13.05 -29.00 1.64
N GLU A 67 -12.38 -29.99 2.24
CA GLU A 67 -12.03 -30.01 3.64
C GLU A 67 -11.11 -28.82 4.01
N LEU A 68 -10.10 -28.57 3.16
CA LEU A 68 -9.16 -27.47 3.33
C LEU A 68 -9.85 -26.11 3.18
N ILE A 69 -10.76 -25.99 2.20
CA ILE A 69 -11.57 -24.78 2.00
C ILE A 69 -12.45 -24.51 3.21
N CYS A 70 -13.18 -25.51 3.71
CA CYS A 70 -14.04 -25.37 4.89
C CYS A 70 -13.24 -24.96 6.12
N LYS A 71 -12.08 -25.58 6.36
CA LYS A 71 -11.17 -25.23 7.45
C LYS A 71 -10.68 -23.77 7.34
N GLY A 72 -10.30 -23.35 6.15
CA GLY A 72 -9.85 -21.97 5.90
C GLY A 72 -10.96 -20.94 6.13
N ILE A 73 -12.19 -21.25 5.70
CA ILE A 73 -13.36 -20.37 5.93
C ILE A 73 -13.59 -20.18 7.44
N VAL A 74 -13.57 -21.26 8.22
CA VAL A 74 -13.72 -21.18 9.69
C VAL A 74 -12.64 -20.29 10.30
N LYS A 75 -11.38 -20.50 9.93
CA LYS A 75 -10.26 -19.69 10.42
C LYS A 75 -10.41 -18.20 10.07
N LEU A 76 -10.81 -17.89 8.85
CA LEU A 76 -11.08 -16.52 8.45
C LEU A 76 -12.21 -15.87 9.27
N LEU A 77 -13.29 -16.60 9.52
CA LEU A 77 -14.41 -16.12 10.34
C LEU A 77 -14.01 -15.95 11.82
N GLU A 78 -13.06 -16.73 12.32
CA GLU A 78 -12.43 -16.55 13.65
C GLU A 78 -11.51 -15.31 13.69
N GLY A 79 -11.16 -14.73 12.52
CA GLY A 79 -10.31 -13.54 12.41
C GLY A 79 -8.84 -13.86 12.17
N GLU A 80 -8.49 -15.13 11.96
CA GLU A 80 -7.15 -15.54 11.58
C GLU A 80 -6.87 -15.27 10.09
N LEU A 81 -5.61 -15.39 9.69
CA LEU A 81 -5.20 -15.37 8.29
C LEU A 81 -5.18 -16.80 7.73
N TRP A 82 -5.61 -16.95 6.48
CA TRP A 82 -5.51 -18.20 5.76
C TRP A 82 -4.62 -18.06 4.54
N ILE A 83 -3.30 -18.10 4.76
CA ILE A 83 -2.27 -17.87 3.75
C ILE A 83 -1.24 -19.01 3.85
N SER A 84 -0.88 -19.59 2.70
CA SER A 84 0.12 -20.66 2.67
C SER A 84 1.50 -20.16 3.12
N ARG A 85 2.31 -21.04 3.75
CA ARG A 85 3.69 -20.70 4.16
C ARG A 85 4.54 -20.17 3.01
N PRO A 86 4.53 -20.77 1.80
CA PRO A 86 5.29 -20.23 0.67
C PRO A 86 4.85 -18.81 0.29
N LEU A 87 3.54 -18.54 0.25
CA LEU A 87 3.03 -17.21 -0.05
C LEU A 87 3.41 -16.19 1.03
N SER A 88 3.35 -16.58 2.30
CA SER A 88 3.79 -15.71 3.41
C SER A 88 5.27 -15.36 3.29
N ALA A 89 6.14 -16.31 2.92
CA ALA A 89 7.55 -16.05 2.68
C ALA A 89 7.76 -15.07 1.52
N MET A 90 7.04 -15.27 0.40
CA MET A 90 7.10 -14.36 -0.75
C MET A 90 6.64 -12.93 -0.39
N LEU A 91 5.58 -12.80 0.41
CA LEU A 91 5.09 -11.50 0.88
C LEU A 91 6.10 -10.81 1.79
N ILE A 92 6.69 -11.54 2.73
CA ILE A 92 7.73 -11.00 3.61
C ILE A 92 8.93 -10.52 2.80
N ASP A 93 9.39 -11.30 1.83
CA ASP A 93 10.50 -10.91 0.96
C ASP A 93 10.14 -9.71 0.07
N PHE A 94 8.92 -9.66 -0.44
CA PHE A 94 8.42 -8.52 -1.21
C PHE A 94 8.44 -7.24 -0.36
N TYR A 95 7.87 -7.27 0.84
CA TYR A 95 7.87 -6.11 1.74
C TYR A 95 9.27 -5.74 2.23
N ARG A 96 10.14 -6.72 2.52
CA ARG A 96 11.55 -6.46 2.84
C ARG A 96 12.28 -5.77 1.71
N ARG A 97 12.08 -6.19 0.46
CA ARG A 97 12.67 -5.53 -0.72
C ARG A 97 12.12 -4.12 -0.90
N GLN A 98 10.85 -3.88 -0.62
CA GLN A 98 10.29 -2.53 -0.61
C GLN A 98 10.88 -1.67 0.52
N GLN A 99 11.05 -2.23 1.72
CA GLN A 99 11.72 -1.52 2.83
C GLN A 99 13.20 -1.26 2.54
N VAL A 100 13.90 -2.20 1.91
CA VAL A 100 15.29 -2.01 1.46
C VAL A 100 15.35 -1.01 0.29
N ASN A 101 14.32 -0.94 -0.56
CA ASN A 101 14.20 0.10 -1.58
C ASN A 101 13.88 1.50 -1.00
N THR A 102 13.35 1.59 0.24
CA THR A 102 13.33 2.87 0.97
C THR A 102 14.75 3.31 1.37
N TYR A 103 15.73 2.41 1.37
CA TYR A 103 17.16 2.73 1.51
C TYR A 103 17.89 2.87 0.16
N ARG A 104 17.32 2.38 -0.96
CA ARG A 104 17.82 2.74 -2.29
C ARG A 104 17.13 4.03 -2.73
N PRO A 105 17.88 5.01 -3.20
CA PRO A 105 17.28 6.24 -3.72
C PRO A 105 16.33 5.87 -4.86
N VAL A 106 15.03 6.02 -4.67
CA VAL A 106 14.07 5.92 -5.78
C VAL A 106 14.42 7.03 -6.75
N CYS A 107 14.82 6.69 -7.95
CA CYS A 107 15.32 7.65 -8.95
C CYS A 107 16.49 8.53 -8.44
N GLY A 108 17.36 7.99 -7.58
CA GLY A 108 18.48 8.75 -7.00
C GLY A 108 18.11 9.73 -5.88
N LEU A 109 16.84 9.74 -5.45
CA LEU A 109 16.37 10.61 -4.37
C LEU A 109 16.70 10.02 -2.99
N THR A 110 17.21 10.85 -2.10
CA THR A 110 17.38 10.49 -0.69
C THR A 110 16.00 10.39 0.00
N ARG A 111 15.95 9.74 1.17
CA ARG A 111 14.74 9.67 2.00
C ARG A 111 14.14 11.07 2.24
N ARG A 112 14.98 12.05 2.56
CA ARG A 112 14.54 13.42 2.83
C ARG A 112 13.94 14.11 1.60
N GLU A 113 14.52 13.88 0.43
CA GLU A 113 13.98 14.37 -0.83
C GLU A 113 12.65 13.68 -1.20
N LEU A 114 12.48 12.39 -0.87
CA LEU A 114 11.22 11.69 -1.02
C LEU A 114 10.12 12.23 -0.10
N GLU A 115 10.43 12.50 1.17
CA GLU A 115 9.51 13.13 2.12
C GLU A 115 9.04 14.51 1.60
N ILE A 116 9.98 15.31 1.09
CA ILE A 116 9.70 16.64 0.55
C ILE A 116 8.85 16.56 -0.72
N VAL A 117 9.18 15.68 -1.67
CA VAL A 117 8.40 15.54 -2.91
C VAL A 117 6.99 15.05 -2.65
N THR A 118 6.78 14.19 -1.65
CA THR A 118 5.46 13.73 -1.23
C THR A 118 4.59 14.89 -0.72
N LEU A 119 5.15 15.74 0.14
CA LEU A 119 4.47 16.94 0.63
C LEU A 119 4.25 17.98 -0.49
N LEU A 120 5.16 18.06 -1.44
CA LEU A 120 5.03 18.91 -2.61
C LEU A 120 3.85 18.48 -3.50
N VAL A 121 3.65 17.17 -3.69
CA VAL A 121 2.51 16.61 -4.45
C VAL A 121 1.17 16.90 -3.76
N SER A 122 1.13 16.91 -2.42
CA SER A 122 -0.05 17.29 -1.65
C SER A 122 -0.35 18.80 -1.66
N GLY A 123 0.49 19.61 -2.34
CA GLY A 123 0.29 21.06 -2.46
C GLY A 123 0.92 21.89 -1.34
N ALA A 124 1.62 21.28 -0.38
CA ALA A 124 2.18 21.99 0.77
C ALA A 124 3.21 23.06 0.37
N SER A 125 3.13 24.28 0.88
CA SER A 125 4.11 25.35 0.72
C SER A 125 5.47 24.98 1.36
N ASN A 126 6.54 25.73 1.06
CA ASN A 126 7.84 25.49 1.69
C ASN A 126 7.80 25.67 3.22
N THR A 127 7.00 26.61 3.69
CA THR A 127 6.78 26.86 5.12
C THR A 127 6.09 25.67 5.77
N GLU A 128 4.99 25.16 5.19
CA GLU A 128 4.29 23.98 5.70
C GLU A 128 5.14 22.71 5.64
N ILE A 129 5.99 22.57 4.61
CA ILE A 129 6.97 21.47 4.52
C ILE A 129 8.00 21.60 5.66
N ALA A 130 8.51 22.81 5.90
CA ALA A 130 9.48 23.09 6.97
C ALA A 130 8.92 22.74 8.35
N GLU A 131 7.69 23.16 8.64
CA GLU A 131 6.97 22.84 9.88
C GLU A 131 6.76 21.33 10.05
N LYS A 132 6.21 20.65 9.03
CA LYS A 132 5.95 19.20 9.07
C LYS A 132 7.22 18.37 9.24
N LEU A 133 8.32 18.83 8.71
CA LEU A 133 9.59 18.11 8.73
C LEU A 133 10.56 18.59 9.83
N PHE A 134 10.15 19.57 10.64
CA PHE A 134 10.96 20.16 11.72
C PHE A 134 12.31 20.67 11.25
N VAL A 135 12.32 21.43 10.15
CA VAL A 135 13.52 22.07 9.58
C VAL A 135 13.24 23.52 9.22
N SER A 136 14.28 24.28 8.86
CA SER A 136 14.09 25.63 8.35
C SER A 136 13.58 25.65 6.90
N GLU A 137 12.87 26.71 6.51
CA GLU A 137 12.46 26.89 5.12
C GLU A 137 13.66 26.95 4.14
N HIS A 138 14.79 27.50 4.61
CA HIS A 138 16.04 27.51 3.86
C HIS A 138 16.53 26.07 3.57
N THR A 139 16.43 25.18 4.55
CA THR A 139 16.77 23.76 4.40
C THR A 139 15.85 23.09 3.37
N VAL A 140 14.56 23.39 3.38
CA VAL A 140 13.60 22.89 2.37
C VAL A 140 14.00 23.37 0.98
N LYS A 141 14.31 24.65 0.81
CA LYS A 141 14.77 25.20 -0.50
C LYS A 141 16.02 24.49 -1.01
N SER A 142 16.98 24.23 -0.13
CA SER A 142 18.20 23.49 -0.48
C SER A 142 17.90 22.03 -0.94
N HIS A 143 17.02 21.36 -0.24
CA HIS A 143 16.57 20.01 -0.64
C HIS A 143 15.81 20.02 -1.96
N LEU A 144 14.93 21.00 -2.19
CA LEU A 144 14.19 21.16 -3.46
C LEU A 144 15.14 21.43 -4.63
N TYR A 145 16.16 22.25 -4.43
CA TYR A 145 17.18 22.50 -5.46
C TYR A 145 17.89 21.21 -5.87
N ASN A 146 18.34 20.41 -4.89
CA ASN A 146 19.01 19.13 -5.15
C ASN A 146 18.06 18.11 -5.78
N LEU A 147 16.82 18.03 -5.29
CA LEU A 147 15.76 17.19 -5.84
C LEU A 147 15.51 17.53 -7.31
N PHE A 148 15.27 18.79 -7.65
CA PHE A 148 14.99 19.22 -9.03
C PHE A 148 16.13 18.87 -9.97
N ARG A 149 17.37 19.04 -9.54
CA ARG A 149 18.55 18.65 -10.31
C ARG A 149 18.63 17.14 -10.54
N LYS A 150 18.30 16.32 -9.51
CA LYS A 150 18.35 14.86 -9.60
C LYS A 150 17.29 14.28 -10.53
N ILE A 151 16.08 14.85 -10.54
CA ILE A 151 14.99 14.39 -11.40
C ILE A 151 14.90 15.16 -12.73
N ASN A 152 15.88 16.04 -12.99
CA ASN A 152 16.00 16.84 -14.20
C ASN A 152 14.75 17.67 -14.52
N VAL A 153 14.28 18.45 -13.53
CA VAL A 153 13.16 19.39 -13.66
C VAL A 153 13.57 20.79 -13.20
N HIS A 154 12.87 21.82 -13.70
CA HIS A 154 13.24 23.21 -13.46
C HIS A 154 12.30 23.98 -12.52
N ASN A 155 11.14 23.42 -12.22
CA ASN A 155 10.16 24.09 -11.37
C ASN A 155 9.28 23.09 -10.60
N ARG A 156 8.55 23.63 -9.63
CA ARG A 156 7.65 22.89 -8.73
C ARG A 156 6.56 22.11 -9.49
N ILE A 157 5.97 22.68 -10.53
CA ILE A 157 4.90 22.04 -11.31
C ILE A 157 5.45 20.80 -12.02
N GLN A 158 6.62 20.92 -12.64
CA GLN A 158 7.30 19.80 -13.28
C GLN A 158 7.66 18.71 -12.27
N ALA A 159 8.14 19.08 -11.08
CA ALA A 159 8.45 18.12 -10.02
C ALA A 159 7.20 17.38 -9.53
N THR A 160 6.07 18.06 -9.37
CA THR A 160 4.80 17.46 -9.00
C THR A 160 4.29 16.48 -10.07
N ASN A 161 4.37 16.84 -11.35
CA ASN A 161 3.97 15.97 -12.45
C ASN A 161 4.89 14.75 -12.55
N TRP A 162 6.20 14.97 -12.46
CA TRP A 162 7.18 13.88 -12.43
C TRP A 162 6.89 12.89 -11.29
N ALA A 163 6.62 13.39 -10.09
CA ALA A 163 6.34 12.56 -8.92
C ALA A 163 5.07 11.71 -9.11
N ARG A 164 4.00 12.28 -9.67
CA ARG A 164 2.77 11.55 -9.98
C ARG A 164 2.99 10.41 -10.99
N GLN A 165 3.88 10.62 -11.96
CA GLN A 165 4.18 9.63 -13.00
C GLN A 165 5.13 8.52 -12.53
N ASN A 166 6.10 8.85 -11.66
CA ASN A 166 7.21 7.95 -11.33
C ASN A 166 7.12 7.33 -9.94
N LEU A 167 6.36 7.94 -9.02
CA LEU A 167 6.23 7.45 -7.64
C LEU A 167 4.90 6.72 -7.38
N GLY A 168 4.03 6.61 -8.38
CA GLY A 168 2.71 5.97 -8.26
C GLY A 168 1.80 6.69 -7.25
N THR A 169 0.77 5.99 -6.78
CA THR A 169 -0.05 6.47 -5.66
C THR A 169 0.81 6.36 -4.40
N ILE A 170 1.42 7.47 -4.01
CA ILE A 170 2.21 7.54 -2.78
C ILE A 170 1.24 7.31 -1.63
N PRO A 171 1.38 6.22 -0.84
CA PRO A 171 0.59 6.08 0.37
C PRO A 171 0.91 7.30 1.22
N VAL A 172 -0.09 8.09 1.54
CA VAL A 172 0.05 9.24 2.43
C VAL A 172 0.59 8.70 3.75
N MET A 173 1.90 8.84 3.98
CA MET A 173 2.51 8.62 5.29
C MET A 173 2.10 9.75 6.25
N ALA A 174 0.81 10.11 6.24
CA ALA A 174 0.25 11.18 7.07
C ALA A 174 -0.05 10.75 8.51
N SER A 175 0.15 9.46 8.86
CA SER A 175 -0.35 8.95 10.15
C SER A 175 0.69 8.88 11.28
N ARG A 176 1.98 9.11 11.04
CA ARG A 176 2.98 9.01 12.14
C ARG A 176 3.21 10.28 12.94
N TYR A 177 2.66 11.42 12.51
CA TYR A 177 2.88 12.71 13.18
C TYR A 177 1.63 13.30 13.86
N ALA A 178 0.48 12.60 13.82
CA ALA A 178 -0.75 13.08 14.44
C ALA A 178 -0.90 12.72 15.94
N ASN A 179 -0.06 11.84 16.49
CA ASN A 179 -0.17 11.37 17.90
C ASN A 179 1.06 11.70 18.77
N GLY A 180 1.56 12.90 18.66
CA GLY A 180 2.63 13.42 19.53
C GLY A 180 2.21 14.64 20.31
N ARG A 181 1.09 14.59 21.05
CA ARG A 181 0.78 15.51 22.15
C ARG A 181 -0.01 14.76 23.21
N ARG A 182 0.70 14.26 24.21
CA ARG A 182 0.38 14.38 25.64
C ARG A 182 1.66 14.30 26.42
#